data_b7697696a89981d8edfb9fa29e4d4ce7
#
_entry.id   b7697696a89981d8edfb9fa29e4d4ce7
#
_cell.length_a   1.000
_cell.length_b   1.000
_cell.length_c   1.000
_cell.angle_alpha   90.00
_cell.angle_beta   90.00
_cell.angle_gamma   90.00
#
_symmetry.space_group_name_H-M   'P 1'
#
loop_
_entity.id
_entity.type
_entity.pdbx_description
1 polymer ?
#
loop_
_entity_poly.entity_id
_entity_poly.type
_entity_poly.pdbx_seq_one_letter_code
_entity_poly.pdbx_strand_id
1 'polypeptide(L)'
;MNKRLLPWIRRNLKKLAGYGAGGAVALVLAGCATTPITAPTSSSAKAPTAQKDAVVAWASGCQAYDQAKVAATTDIADKKIPTKDFSKIDTLVASGDQVCSKFPTDPTTAATDIASITASIYEVIR
;
A
#
# COMPACT_ATOMS: atom_id res chain seq x y z
N MET A 1 15.56 -25.16 -2.09
CA MET A 1 15.94 -23.84 -1.55
C MET A 1 16.56 -23.02 -2.67
N ASN A 2 15.87 -21.99 -3.11
CA ASN A 2 16.26 -21.23 -4.30
C ASN A 2 17.36 -20.23 -3.92
N LYS A 3 18.62 -20.54 -4.27
CA LYS A 3 19.83 -19.75 -3.95
C LYS A 3 19.88 -18.36 -4.62
N ARG A 4 18.83 -17.96 -5.37
CA ARG A 4 18.81 -16.70 -6.13
C ARG A 4 18.17 -15.51 -5.39
N LEU A 5 17.44 -15.75 -4.28
CA LEU A 5 16.76 -14.68 -3.51
C LEU A 5 17.68 -13.99 -2.50
N LEU A 6 18.71 -14.65 -2.01
CA LEU A 6 19.63 -14.12 -0.99
C LEU A 6 20.43 -12.87 -1.41
N PRO A 7 20.89 -12.70 -2.67
CA PRO A 7 21.66 -11.52 -3.03
C PRO A 7 20.82 -10.25 -3.18
N TRP A 8 19.52 -10.40 -3.50
CA TRP A 8 18.62 -9.26 -3.65
C TRP A 8 18.28 -8.66 -2.28
N ILE A 9 17.96 -9.49 -1.31
CA ILE A 9 17.63 -9.08 0.08
C ILE A 9 18.84 -8.38 0.72
N ARG A 10 20.07 -8.91 0.57
CA ARG A 10 21.29 -8.29 1.11
C ARG A 10 21.60 -6.93 0.50
N ARG A 11 21.25 -6.70 -0.75
CA ARG A 11 21.52 -5.43 -1.45
C ARG A 11 20.57 -4.33 -0.99
N ASN A 12 19.35 -4.68 -0.64
CA ASN A 12 18.33 -3.71 -0.19
C ASN A 12 18.41 -3.39 1.31
N LEU A 13 18.85 -4.33 2.14
CA LEU A 13 19.05 -4.09 3.58
C LEU A 13 20.14 -3.03 3.85
N LYS A 14 21.17 -2.95 3.00
CA LYS A 14 22.20 -1.90 3.15
C LYS A 14 21.72 -0.50 2.84
N LYS A 15 20.66 -0.35 2.04
CA LYS A 15 20.05 0.96 1.75
C LYS A 15 19.08 1.44 2.84
N LEU A 16 18.50 0.53 3.60
CA LEU A 16 17.59 0.85 4.70
C LEU A 16 18.31 1.26 5.99
N ALA A 17 19.58 0.87 6.16
CA ALA A 17 20.40 1.26 7.32
C ALA A 17 20.83 2.74 7.31
N GLY A 18 20.58 3.48 6.24
CA GLY A 18 20.94 4.90 6.11
C GLY A 18 19.87 5.91 6.56
N TYR A 19 18.68 5.48 6.88
CA TYR A 19 17.61 6.35 7.40
C TYR A 19 17.49 6.22 8.92
N GLY A 20 18.62 6.35 9.58
CA GLY A 20 18.70 6.42 11.04
C GLY A 20 18.57 7.85 11.53
N ALA A 21 17.77 8.01 12.55
CA ALA A 21 17.74 9.09 13.53
C ALA A 21 17.29 10.48 13.04
N GLY A 22 16.05 10.80 13.31
CA GLY A 22 15.60 12.19 13.35
C GLY A 22 14.25 12.45 12.70
N GLY A 23 13.21 11.88 13.24
CA GLY A 23 11.86 12.24 12.87
C GLY A 23 10.91 11.91 14.02
N ALA A 24 10.67 12.89 14.89
CA ALA A 24 9.61 12.82 15.88
C ALA A 24 8.30 12.51 15.13
N VAL A 25 7.79 11.30 15.30
CA VAL A 25 6.45 10.94 14.88
C VAL A 25 5.49 11.69 15.81
N ALA A 26 5.07 12.87 15.38
CA ALA A 26 3.93 13.53 15.96
C ALA A 26 2.70 12.67 15.62
N LEU A 27 2.28 11.85 16.56
CA LEU A 27 0.99 11.18 16.57
C LEU A 27 -0.09 12.26 16.66
N VAL A 28 -0.52 12.75 15.50
CA VAL A 28 -1.77 13.48 15.40
C VAL A 28 -2.88 12.44 15.40
N LEU A 29 -3.31 12.05 16.58
CA LEU A 29 -4.61 11.43 16.82
C LEU A 29 -5.69 12.50 16.57
N ALA A 30 -5.92 12.82 15.32
CA ALA A 30 -7.08 13.62 14.93
C ALA A 30 -8.28 12.69 14.91
N GLY A 31 -9.20 12.96 15.81
CA GLY A 31 -10.38 12.21 16.16
C GLY A 31 -11.21 11.72 14.99
N CYS A 32 -11.72 10.50 15.15
CA CYS A 32 -12.89 10.01 14.44
C CYS A 32 -14.09 10.92 14.77
N ALA A 33 -14.27 11.96 13.99
CA ALA A 33 -15.56 12.63 13.92
C ALA A 33 -16.43 11.74 13.03
N THR A 34 -17.29 10.94 13.66
CA THR A 34 -18.42 10.28 13.01
C THR A 34 -19.37 11.35 12.50
N THR A 35 -19.14 11.84 11.29
CA THR A 35 -20.15 12.60 10.56
C THR A 35 -21.11 11.61 9.92
N PRO A 36 -22.44 11.75 10.11
CA PRO A 36 -23.41 10.92 9.43
C PRO A 36 -23.27 11.14 7.93
N ILE A 37 -23.09 10.04 7.19
CA ILE A 37 -23.06 10.04 5.73
C ILE A 37 -24.46 10.38 5.25
N THR A 38 -24.71 11.65 5.00
CA THR A 38 -25.88 12.09 4.24
C THR A 38 -25.57 11.79 2.78
N ALA A 39 -26.36 10.91 2.17
CA ALA A 39 -26.24 10.58 0.76
C ALA A 39 -26.27 11.87 -0.09
N PRO A 40 -25.29 12.11 -0.96
CA PRO A 40 -25.35 13.27 -1.84
C PRO A 40 -26.41 13.02 -2.90
N THR A 41 -27.47 13.78 -2.82
CA THR A 41 -28.45 13.98 -3.88
C THR A 41 -27.71 14.49 -5.12
N SER A 42 -27.95 13.84 -6.25
CA SER A 42 -27.45 14.19 -7.57
C SER A 42 -27.56 15.68 -7.86
N SER A 43 -26.44 16.37 -7.98
CA SER A 43 -26.38 17.69 -8.61
C SER A 43 -25.14 17.77 -9.47
N SER A 44 -25.37 17.79 -10.76
CA SER A 44 -24.45 18.19 -11.83
C SER A 44 -23.53 19.33 -11.42
N ALA A 45 -22.24 19.22 -11.84
CA ALA A 45 -21.22 20.25 -11.87
C ALA A 45 -20.32 20.34 -10.62
N LYS A 46 -19.45 19.32 -10.41
CA LYS A 46 -18.17 19.54 -9.75
C LYS A 46 -17.10 18.50 -10.14
N ALA A 47 -16.85 18.35 -11.42
CA ALA A 47 -15.82 17.45 -11.97
C ALA A 47 -14.39 17.66 -11.40
N PRO A 48 -13.91 18.87 -11.08
CA PRO A 48 -12.53 19.06 -10.61
C PRO A 48 -12.28 18.57 -9.17
N THR A 49 -13.30 18.52 -8.32
CA THR A 49 -13.14 18.10 -6.92
C THR A 49 -13.07 16.57 -6.80
N ALA A 50 -13.95 15.86 -7.50
CA ALA A 50 -13.98 14.39 -7.48
C ALA A 50 -12.66 13.78 -8.01
N GLN A 51 -12.05 14.39 -9.01
CA GLN A 51 -10.77 13.93 -9.55
C GLN A 51 -9.62 14.19 -8.59
N LYS A 52 -9.61 15.32 -7.87
CA LYS A 52 -8.62 15.58 -6.82
C LYS A 52 -8.74 14.60 -5.67
N ASP A 53 -9.96 14.31 -5.23
CA ASP A 53 -10.21 13.35 -4.16
C ASP A 53 -9.78 11.93 -4.55
N ALA A 54 -9.99 11.54 -5.81
CA ALA A 54 -9.54 10.25 -6.33
C ALA A 54 -8.00 10.15 -6.39
N VAL A 55 -7.30 11.24 -6.75
CA VAL A 55 -5.83 11.28 -6.72
C VAL A 55 -5.30 11.16 -5.29
N VAL A 56 -5.92 11.85 -4.33
CA VAL A 56 -5.55 11.75 -2.91
C VAL A 56 -5.80 10.33 -2.39
N ALA A 57 -6.93 9.72 -2.76
CA ALA A 57 -7.26 8.35 -2.38
C ALA A 57 -6.26 7.34 -2.96
N TRP A 58 -5.88 7.48 -4.23
CA TRP A 58 -4.83 6.67 -4.83
C TRP A 58 -3.48 6.84 -4.13
N ALA A 59 -3.03 8.08 -3.89
CA ALA A 59 -1.76 8.34 -3.24
C ALA A 59 -1.69 7.78 -1.82
N SER A 60 -2.77 7.93 -1.03
CA SER A 60 -2.86 7.34 0.31
C SER A 60 -2.96 5.81 0.27
N GLY A 61 -3.61 5.26 -0.75
CA GLY A 61 -3.65 3.83 -1.03
C GLY A 61 -2.26 3.26 -1.30
N CYS A 62 -1.43 3.95 -2.07
CA CYS A 62 -0.05 3.54 -2.32
C CYS A 62 0.82 3.59 -1.06
N GLN A 63 0.60 4.55 -0.16
CA GLN A 63 1.28 4.57 1.14
C GLN A 63 0.87 3.38 2.02
N ALA A 64 -0.42 3.05 2.06
CA ALA A 64 -0.91 1.88 2.79
C ALA A 64 -0.37 0.57 2.19
N TYR A 65 -0.28 0.49 0.87
CA TYR A 65 0.34 -0.62 0.16
C TYR A 65 1.82 -0.80 0.53
N ASP A 66 2.61 0.28 0.60
CA ASP A 66 4.01 0.20 1.01
C ASP A 66 4.15 -0.36 2.43
N GLN A 67 3.25 -0.01 3.35
CA GLN A 67 3.23 -0.58 4.69
C GLN A 67 2.90 -2.08 4.68
N ALA A 68 1.91 -2.50 3.88
CA ALA A 68 1.56 -3.92 3.73
C ALA A 68 2.71 -4.73 3.12
N LYS A 69 3.42 -4.17 2.15
CA LYS A 69 4.62 -4.77 1.54
C LYS A 69 5.75 -4.96 2.57
N VAL A 70 5.99 -3.97 3.41
CA VAL A 70 6.98 -4.07 4.50
C VAL A 70 6.57 -5.14 5.52
N ALA A 71 5.30 -5.17 5.93
CA ALA A 71 4.77 -6.18 6.84
C ALA A 71 4.94 -7.60 6.27
N ALA A 72 4.55 -7.82 5.01
CA ALA A 72 4.71 -9.10 4.35
C ALA A 72 6.19 -9.54 4.27
N THR A 73 7.09 -8.61 3.95
CA THR A 73 8.53 -8.90 3.90
C THR A 73 9.08 -9.30 5.27
N THR A 74 8.63 -8.63 6.33
CA THR A 74 9.01 -8.94 7.71
C THR A 74 8.50 -10.32 8.11
N ASP A 75 7.24 -10.64 7.83
CA ASP A 75 6.64 -11.91 8.20
C ASP A 75 7.22 -13.09 7.40
N ILE A 76 7.66 -12.86 6.16
CA ILE A 76 8.45 -13.83 5.39
C ILE A 76 9.80 -14.07 6.06
N ALA A 77 10.50 -13.02 6.48
CA ALA A 77 11.80 -13.11 7.14
C ALA A 77 11.70 -13.84 8.50
N ASP A 78 10.62 -13.59 9.23
CA ASP A 78 10.30 -14.24 10.50
C ASP A 78 9.73 -15.67 10.36
N LYS A 79 9.61 -16.16 9.12
CA LYS A 79 9.06 -17.49 8.78
C LYS A 79 7.61 -17.70 9.26
N LYS A 80 6.85 -16.63 9.41
CA LYS A 80 5.43 -16.69 9.78
C LYS A 80 4.54 -17.11 8.61
N ILE A 81 4.98 -16.79 7.37
CA ILE A 81 4.25 -17.08 6.16
C ILE A 81 4.75 -18.41 5.56
N PRO A 82 3.86 -19.36 5.24
CA PRO A 82 4.22 -20.58 4.56
C PRO A 82 4.82 -20.34 3.19
N THR A 83 5.82 -21.11 2.79
CA THR A 83 6.50 -20.95 1.48
C THR A 83 5.57 -21.10 0.27
N LYS A 84 4.47 -21.82 0.42
CA LYS A 84 3.42 -21.96 -0.61
C LYS A 84 2.75 -20.63 -0.97
N ASP A 85 2.72 -19.69 -0.03
CA ASP A 85 2.05 -18.40 -0.21
C ASP A 85 2.99 -17.29 -0.72
N PHE A 86 4.30 -17.57 -0.83
CA PHE A 86 5.28 -16.58 -1.31
C PHE A 86 4.99 -16.12 -2.73
N SER A 87 4.62 -17.03 -3.63
CA SER A 87 4.30 -16.68 -5.02
C SER A 87 3.07 -15.79 -5.13
N LYS A 88 2.10 -15.96 -4.23
CA LYS A 88 0.91 -15.13 -4.15
C LYS A 88 1.28 -13.71 -3.71
N ILE A 89 2.13 -13.57 -2.70
CA ILE A 89 2.62 -12.27 -2.23
C ILE A 89 3.43 -11.58 -3.33
N ASP A 90 4.34 -12.29 -4.01
CA ASP A 90 5.15 -11.74 -5.10
C ASP A 90 4.27 -11.20 -6.24
N THR A 91 3.19 -11.91 -6.58
CA THR A 91 2.23 -11.47 -7.60
C THR A 91 1.47 -10.21 -7.16
N LEU A 92 1.00 -10.17 -5.91
CA LEU A 92 0.32 -9.01 -5.35
C LEU A 92 1.24 -7.79 -5.28
N VAL A 93 2.49 -7.99 -4.87
CA VAL A 93 3.51 -6.93 -4.81
C VAL A 93 3.83 -6.40 -6.21
N ALA A 94 4.02 -7.28 -7.19
CA ALA A 94 4.25 -6.84 -8.57
C ALA A 94 3.09 -6.03 -9.14
N SER A 95 1.85 -6.44 -8.85
CA SER A 95 0.64 -5.73 -9.27
C SER A 95 0.53 -4.36 -8.59
N GLY A 96 0.77 -4.28 -7.28
CA GLY A 96 0.75 -3.03 -6.53
C GLY A 96 1.85 -2.05 -6.97
N ASP A 97 3.06 -2.54 -7.20
CA ASP A 97 4.16 -1.75 -7.73
C ASP A 97 3.80 -1.15 -9.11
N GLN A 98 3.09 -1.90 -9.95
CA GLN A 98 2.63 -1.40 -11.25
C GLN A 98 1.60 -0.27 -11.10
N VAL A 99 0.63 -0.40 -10.20
CA VAL A 99 -0.40 0.62 -9.95
C VAL A 99 0.20 1.89 -9.34
N CYS A 100 1.21 1.76 -8.48
CA CYS A 100 1.82 2.89 -7.77
C CYS A 100 3.03 3.50 -8.49
N SER A 101 3.59 2.85 -9.52
CA SER A 101 4.81 3.34 -10.20
C SER A 101 4.60 4.54 -11.11
N LYS A 102 3.38 4.76 -11.56
CA LYS A 102 3.04 5.83 -12.52
C LYS A 102 1.76 6.53 -12.09
N PHE A 103 1.68 7.82 -12.40
CA PHE A 103 0.44 8.56 -12.21
C PHE A 103 -0.68 7.92 -13.06
N PRO A 104 -1.81 7.54 -12.45
CA PRO A 104 -2.85 6.80 -13.14
C PRO A 104 -3.65 7.69 -14.10
N THR A 105 -4.02 7.13 -15.24
CA THR A 105 -4.94 7.78 -16.18
C THR A 105 -6.35 7.89 -15.59
N ASP A 106 -6.75 6.87 -14.80
CA ASP A 106 -7.98 6.84 -14.03
C ASP A 106 -7.65 6.65 -12.53
N PRO A 107 -7.58 7.74 -11.75
CA PRO A 107 -7.26 7.67 -10.34
C PRO A 107 -8.30 6.92 -9.50
N THR A 108 -9.57 6.90 -9.93
CA THR A 108 -10.65 6.23 -9.20
C THR A 108 -10.47 4.71 -9.26
N THR A 109 -10.26 4.18 -10.46
CA THR A 109 -9.98 2.75 -10.64
C THR A 109 -8.68 2.35 -9.95
N ALA A 110 -7.62 3.14 -10.12
CA ALA A 110 -6.34 2.87 -9.48
C ALA A 110 -6.41 2.86 -7.94
N ALA A 111 -7.20 3.76 -7.34
CA ALA A 111 -7.44 3.77 -5.89
C ALA A 111 -8.15 2.50 -5.41
N THR A 112 -9.13 2.02 -6.18
CA THR A 112 -9.85 0.77 -5.88
C THR A 112 -8.93 -0.44 -6.01
N ASP A 113 -8.14 -0.50 -7.06
CA ASP A 113 -7.22 -1.60 -7.32
C ASP A 113 -6.16 -1.70 -6.23
N ILE A 114 -5.54 -0.59 -5.85
CA ILE A 114 -4.51 -0.62 -4.80
C ILE A 114 -5.09 -0.96 -3.43
N ALA A 115 -6.31 -0.54 -3.11
CA ALA A 115 -7.00 -0.93 -1.89
C ALA A 115 -7.26 -2.44 -1.84
N SER A 116 -7.71 -3.03 -2.96
CA SER A 116 -7.95 -4.47 -3.09
C SER A 116 -6.66 -5.28 -2.95
N ILE A 117 -5.58 -4.85 -3.61
CA ILE A 117 -4.26 -5.49 -3.51
C ILE A 117 -3.75 -5.44 -2.07
N THR A 118 -3.84 -4.28 -1.41
CA THR A 118 -3.41 -4.09 -0.03
C THR A 118 -4.17 -5.01 0.92
N ALA A 119 -5.50 -5.09 0.79
CA ALA A 119 -6.33 -6.00 1.56
C ALA A 119 -5.94 -7.47 1.35
N SER A 120 -5.68 -7.87 0.10
CA SER A 120 -5.26 -9.23 -0.24
C SER A 120 -3.90 -9.60 0.35
N ILE A 121 -2.96 -8.65 0.45
CA ILE A 121 -1.67 -8.87 1.14
C ILE A 121 -1.94 -9.14 2.63
N TYR A 122 -2.77 -8.33 3.29
CA TYR A 122 -3.10 -8.53 4.71
C TYR A 122 -3.83 -9.83 4.98
N GLU A 123 -4.63 -10.34 4.03
CA GLU A 123 -5.27 -11.66 4.17
C GLU A 123 -4.25 -12.80 4.13
N VAL A 124 -3.18 -12.67 3.38
CA VAL A 124 -2.14 -13.71 3.28
C VAL A 124 -1.22 -13.73 4.51
N ILE A 125 -1.00 -12.58 5.15
CA ILE A 125 -0.10 -12.45 6.31
C ILE A 125 -0.80 -12.65 7.66
N ARG A 126 -2.12 -12.85 7.68
CA ARG A 126 -2.88 -13.19 8.91
C ARG A 126 -2.79 -14.67 9.24
#